data_c3798cc4cbc3503723dc043946c7179d
#
_entry.id   c3798cc4cbc3503723dc043946c7179d
#
_cell.length_a   1.000
_cell.length_b   1.000
_cell.length_c   1.000
_cell.angle_alpha   90.00
_cell.angle_beta   90.00
_cell.angle_gamma   90.00
#
_symmetry.space_group_name_H-M   'P 1'
#
loop_
_entity.id
_entity.type
_entity.pdbx_description
1 polymer ?
#
loop_
_entity_poly.entity_id
_entity_poly.type
_entity_poly.pdbx_seq_one_letter_code
_entity_poly.pdbx_strand_id
1 'polypeptide(L)'
;MPLHESGEDYLEAILVLHEQKGNVRSIDVAQHLGYSKPSVSRAMSILRSSGYITMERDGRILLTEAGKTAAESVYERHRFLTK
;
A
#
# COMPACT_ATOMS: atom_id res chain seq x y z
N MET A 1 10.47 9.82 7.99
CA MET A 1 9.81 10.75 7.07
C MET A 1 8.31 10.61 7.23
N PRO A 2 7.60 11.71 7.40
CA PRO A 2 6.15 11.59 7.51
C PRO A 2 5.54 11.13 6.20
N LEU A 3 4.55 10.27 6.30
CA LEU A 3 3.83 9.79 5.13
C LEU A 3 2.85 10.85 4.66
N HIS A 4 2.82 11.04 3.34
CA HIS A 4 1.76 11.83 2.73
C HIS A 4 0.46 11.03 2.77
N GLU A 5 -0.65 11.73 2.70
CA GLU A 5 -1.97 11.11 2.69
C GLU A 5 -2.07 10.05 1.59
N SER A 6 -1.52 10.33 0.41
CA SER A 6 -1.54 9.36 -0.68
C SER A 6 -0.71 8.13 -0.36
N GLY A 7 0.42 8.30 0.35
CA GLY A 7 1.22 7.16 0.78
C GLY A 7 0.45 6.25 1.72
N GLU A 8 -0.32 6.83 2.62
CA GLU A 8 -1.17 6.07 3.53
C GLU A 8 -2.25 5.31 2.77
N ASP A 9 -2.86 5.92 1.77
CA ASP A 9 -3.87 5.25 0.94
C ASP A 9 -3.28 4.05 0.22
N TYR A 10 -2.07 4.17 -0.30
CA TYR A 10 -1.40 3.05 -0.95
C TYR A 10 -1.13 1.90 0.02
N LEU A 11 -0.65 2.21 1.22
CA LEU A 11 -0.38 1.18 2.22
C LEU A 11 -1.65 0.48 2.66
N GLU A 12 -2.72 1.23 2.87
CA GLU A 12 -4.01 0.64 3.23
C GLU A 12 -4.51 -0.27 2.11
N ALA A 13 -4.40 0.16 0.86
CA ALA A 13 -4.83 -0.64 -0.27
C ALA A 13 -4.06 -1.96 -0.33
N ILE A 14 -2.76 -1.91 -0.11
CA ILE A 14 -1.93 -3.12 -0.11
C ILE A 14 -2.37 -4.08 0.99
N LEU A 15 -2.63 -3.55 2.18
CA LEU A 15 -3.09 -4.37 3.31
C LEU A 15 -4.42 -5.05 2.99
N VAL A 16 -5.38 -4.29 2.52
CA VAL A 16 -6.72 -4.81 2.20
C VAL A 16 -6.64 -5.86 1.09
N LEU A 17 -5.90 -5.57 0.04
CA LEU A 17 -5.76 -6.51 -1.08
C LEU A 17 -5.04 -7.78 -0.66
N HIS A 18 -4.05 -7.65 0.22
CA HIS A 18 -3.32 -8.80 0.73
C HIS A 18 -4.26 -9.74 1.48
N GLU A 19 -5.19 -9.18 2.25
CA GLU A 19 -6.17 -9.98 2.98
C GLU A 19 -7.18 -10.62 2.05
N GLN A 20 -7.54 -9.94 0.97
CA GLN A 20 -8.56 -10.42 0.04
C GLN A 20 -8.05 -11.47 -0.92
N LYS A 21 -6.84 -11.31 -1.43
CA LYS A 21 -6.36 -12.18 -2.51
C LYS A 21 -5.00 -12.80 -2.27
N GLY A 22 -4.28 -12.37 -1.25
CA GLY A 22 -2.98 -12.95 -0.88
C GLY A 22 -1.80 -12.37 -1.63
N ASN A 23 -1.84 -12.36 -2.95
CA ASN A 23 -0.75 -11.82 -3.77
C ASN A 23 -1.14 -10.47 -4.34
N VAL A 24 -0.31 -9.46 -4.12
CA VAL A 24 -0.60 -8.08 -4.54
C VAL A 24 0.53 -7.58 -5.42
N ARG A 25 0.16 -7.06 -6.59
CA ARG A 25 1.09 -6.42 -7.52
C ARG A 25 0.64 -4.98 -7.76
N SER A 26 1.51 -4.21 -8.40
CA SER A 26 1.20 -2.80 -8.68
C SER A 26 -0.10 -2.63 -9.46
N ILE A 27 -0.38 -3.53 -10.40
CA ILE A 27 -1.62 -3.45 -11.18
C ILE A 27 -2.86 -3.62 -10.29
N ASP A 28 -2.78 -4.46 -9.27
CA ASP A 28 -3.88 -4.64 -8.34
C ASP A 28 -4.16 -3.36 -7.57
N VAL A 29 -3.09 -2.70 -7.12
CA VAL A 29 -3.21 -1.43 -6.40
C VAL A 29 -3.81 -0.36 -7.30
N ALA A 30 -3.34 -0.29 -8.55
CA ALA A 30 -3.84 0.69 -9.51
C ALA A 30 -5.34 0.52 -9.76
N GLN A 31 -5.78 -0.72 -9.94
CA GLN A 31 -7.19 -1.01 -10.18
C GLN A 31 -8.04 -0.71 -8.94
N HIS A 32 -7.53 -1.05 -7.77
CA HIS A 32 -8.27 -0.85 -6.53
C HIS A 32 -8.49 0.64 -6.25
N LEU A 33 -7.48 1.45 -6.47
CA LEU A 33 -7.54 2.89 -6.18
C LEU A 33 -8.02 3.73 -7.35
N GLY A 34 -8.02 3.18 -8.55
CA GLY A 34 -8.41 3.92 -9.75
C GLY A 34 -7.33 4.90 -10.20
N TYR A 35 -6.08 4.62 -9.92
CA TYR A 35 -4.95 5.48 -10.29
C TYR A 35 -4.23 4.91 -11.50
N SER A 36 -3.49 5.76 -12.20
CA SER A 36 -2.73 5.34 -13.38
C SER A 36 -1.55 4.48 -12.97
N LYS A 37 -1.14 3.58 -13.88
CA LYS A 37 0.01 2.71 -13.64
C LYS A 37 1.30 3.49 -13.34
N PRO A 38 1.64 4.56 -14.09
CA PRO A 38 2.84 5.32 -13.77
C PRO A 38 2.82 5.94 -12.38
N SER A 39 1.66 6.44 -11.96
CA SER A 39 1.52 7.02 -10.61
C SER A 39 1.76 5.98 -9.53
N VAL A 40 1.17 4.79 -9.72
CA VAL A 40 1.33 3.70 -8.75
C VAL A 40 2.77 3.21 -8.73
N SER A 41 3.41 3.05 -9.89
CA SER A 41 4.80 2.62 -9.96
C SER A 41 5.72 3.58 -9.23
N ARG A 42 5.50 4.88 -9.40
CA ARG A 42 6.28 5.90 -8.69
C ARG A 42 6.07 5.80 -7.18
N ALA A 43 4.82 5.65 -6.77
CA ALA A 43 4.50 5.53 -5.34
C ALA A 43 5.13 4.29 -4.73
N MET A 44 5.09 3.16 -5.45
CA MET A 44 5.71 1.93 -4.97
C MET A 44 7.21 2.09 -4.81
N SER A 45 7.87 2.79 -5.75
CA SER A 45 9.31 3.05 -5.63
C SER A 45 9.63 3.88 -4.40
N ILE A 46 8.82 4.89 -4.13
CA ILE A 46 9.01 5.75 -2.97
C ILE A 46 8.80 4.96 -1.68
N LEU A 47 7.74 4.17 -1.61
CA LEU A 47 7.45 3.38 -0.42
C LEU A 47 8.54 2.33 -0.17
N ARG A 48 9.07 1.74 -1.23
CA ARG A 48 10.16 0.77 -1.12
C ARG A 48 11.42 1.44 -0.58
N SER A 49 11.78 2.60 -1.13
CA SER A 49 12.95 3.35 -0.68
C SER A 49 12.81 3.81 0.76
N SER A 50 11.59 4.10 1.19
CA SER A 50 11.32 4.56 2.55
C SER A 50 11.20 3.42 3.56
N GLY A 51 11.27 2.16 3.10
CA GLY A 51 11.26 1.01 3.98
C GLY A 51 9.89 0.51 4.39
N TYR A 52 8.83 0.91 3.70
CA TYR A 52 7.47 0.46 4.02
C TYR A 52 7.06 -0.80 3.27
N ILE A 53 7.66 -1.05 2.12
CA ILE A 53 7.35 -2.25 1.34
C ILE A 53 8.62 -2.87 0.78
N THR A 54 8.51 -4.15 0.40
CA THR A 54 9.50 -4.81 -0.42
C THR A 54 8.81 -5.32 -1.68
N MET A 55 9.57 -5.54 -2.73
CA MET A 55 9.04 -6.11 -3.96
C MET A 55 9.82 -7.35 -4.32
N GLU A 56 9.10 -8.43 -4.56
CA GLU A 56 9.70 -9.69 -4.98
C GLU A 56 10.07 -9.65 -6.46
N ARG A 57 10.87 -10.61 -6.91
CA ARG A 57 11.29 -10.68 -8.29
C ARG A 57 10.12 -10.74 -9.27
N ASP A 58 9.06 -11.42 -8.88
CA ASP A 58 7.89 -11.59 -9.72
C ASP A 58 6.92 -10.42 -9.63
N GLY A 59 7.29 -9.37 -8.91
CA GLY A 59 6.49 -8.15 -8.80
C GLY A 59 5.54 -8.13 -7.63
N ARG A 60 5.50 -9.16 -6.81
CA ARG A 60 4.63 -9.17 -5.64
C ARG A 60 5.12 -8.16 -4.61
N ILE A 61 4.18 -7.44 -4.02
CA ILE A 61 4.44 -6.41 -3.03
C ILE A 61 4.16 -6.95 -1.65
N LEU A 62 5.12 -6.79 -0.74
CA LEU A 62 4.96 -7.21 0.65
C LEU A 62 5.15 -6.00 1.55
N LEU A 63 4.37 -5.94 2.63
CA LEU A 63 4.55 -4.90 3.65
C LEU A 63 5.67 -5.31 4.60
N THR A 64 6.54 -4.35 4.91
CA THR A 64 7.51 -4.53 5.98
C THR A 64 6.80 -4.34 7.32
N GLU A 65 7.52 -4.57 8.43
CA GLU A 65 6.97 -4.27 9.76
C GLU A 65 6.46 -2.84 9.83
N ALA A 66 7.27 -1.89 9.37
CA ALA A 66 6.89 -0.48 9.38
C ALA A 66 5.68 -0.23 8.47
N GLY A 67 5.66 -0.85 7.30
CA GLY A 67 4.54 -0.71 6.38
C GLY A 67 3.25 -1.27 6.94
N LYS A 68 3.34 -2.43 7.56
CA LYS A 68 2.17 -3.07 8.17
C LYS A 68 1.60 -2.22 9.29
N THR A 69 2.47 -1.71 10.16
CA THR A 69 2.04 -0.86 11.27
C THR A 69 1.36 0.41 10.75
N ALA A 70 1.94 1.04 9.74
CA ALA A 70 1.37 2.24 9.14
C ALA A 70 0.02 1.95 8.48
N ALA A 71 -0.06 0.84 7.74
CA ALA A 71 -1.30 0.47 7.04
C ALA A 71 -2.41 0.16 8.04
N GLU A 72 -2.10 -0.55 9.10
CA GLU A 72 -3.10 -0.88 10.12
C GLU A 72 -3.60 0.36 10.83
N SER A 73 -2.73 1.32 11.08
CA SER A 73 -3.11 2.58 11.72
C SER A 73 -4.10 3.34 10.85
N VAL A 74 -3.84 3.41 9.53
CA VAL A 74 -4.74 4.08 8.60
C VAL A 74 -6.08 3.36 8.53
N TYR A 75 -6.04 2.04 8.46
CA TYR A 75 -7.25 1.21 8.39
C TYR A 75 -8.13 1.44 9.62
N GLU A 76 -7.54 1.46 10.80
CA GLU A 76 -8.28 1.69 12.03
C GLU A 76 -8.92 3.07 12.08
N ARG A 77 -8.20 4.10 11.64
CA ARG A 77 -8.75 5.45 11.59
C ARG A 77 -9.97 5.50 10.69
N HIS A 78 -9.89 4.86 9.52
CA HIS A 78 -11.01 4.84 8.58
C HIS A 78 -12.19 4.06 9.12
N ARG A 79 -11.95 2.99 9.84
CA ARG A 79 -13.02 2.21 10.48
C ARG A 79 -13.82 3.06 11.45
N PHE A 80 -13.13 3.83 12.29
CA PHE A 80 -13.81 4.68 13.27
C PHE A 80 -14.56 5.82 12.61
N LEU A 81 -14.00 6.39 11.55
CA LEU A 81 -14.60 7.53 10.90
C LEU A 81 -15.80 7.18 10.04
N THR A 82 -15.91 5.95 9.59
CA THR A 82 -16.98 5.54 8.67
C THR A 82 -18.17 4.89 9.35
N LYS A 83 -18.23 4.97 10.61
CA LYS A 83 -19.36 4.40 11.34
C LYS A 83 -20.67 5.05 10.98
#